data_4426fadfdc5fae69f80f8d42288efcb7
#
_entry.id   4426fadfdc5fae69f80f8d42288efcb7
#
_cell.length_a   1.000
_cell.length_b   1.000
_cell.length_c   1.000
_cell.angle_alpha   90.00
_cell.angle_beta   90.00
_cell.angle_gamma   90.00
#
_symmetry.space_group_name_H-M   'P 1'
#
loop_
_entity.id
_entity.type
_entity.pdbx_description
1 polymer ?
#
loop_
_entity_poly.entity_id
_entity_poly.type
_entity_poly.pdbx_seq_one_letter_code
_entity_poly.pdbx_strand_id
1 'polypeptide(L)'
;WGDLLKELINALEKAKEDYISRYHVAFGNIDPFQISVGFNMQKYDPGQAYYAYHCERAGTHHSNRILVWMVYLNDVYDCGETEFFYYHHYEPARKGTLLLWPTDWTHLHRGITTSETKYILTGWYTFTPKEDIDETR
;
A
#
# COMPACT_ATOMS: atom_id res chain seq x y z
N TRP A 1 -7.30 20.01 -5.27
CA TRP A 1 -6.31 18.91 -5.19
C TRP A 1 -5.35 19.07 -4.01
N GLY A 2 -4.85 20.28 -3.71
CA GLY A 2 -3.88 20.49 -2.64
C GLY A 2 -4.33 20.05 -1.25
N ASP A 3 -5.58 20.28 -0.88
CA ASP A 3 -6.10 19.89 0.44
C ASP A 3 -6.32 18.38 0.54
N LEU A 4 -6.84 17.76 -0.51
CA LEU A 4 -7.00 16.30 -0.57
C LEU A 4 -5.65 15.57 -0.51
N LEU A 5 -4.65 16.10 -1.18
CA LEU A 5 -3.29 15.53 -1.12
C LEU A 5 -2.70 15.65 0.28
N LYS A 6 -2.90 16.77 0.97
CA LYS A 6 -2.47 16.95 2.36
C LYS A 6 -3.16 15.95 3.30
N GLU A 7 -4.47 15.77 3.15
CA GLU A 7 -5.23 14.79 3.93
C GLU A 7 -4.71 13.37 3.70
N LEU A 8 -4.44 13.00 2.46
CA LEU A 8 -3.86 11.69 2.12
C LEU A 8 -2.49 11.52 2.76
N ILE A 9 -1.58 12.49 2.62
CA ILE A 9 -0.25 12.42 3.21
C ILE A 9 -0.33 12.32 4.73
N ASN A 10 -1.17 13.11 5.37
CA ASN A 10 -1.36 13.05 6.83
C ASN A 10 -1.88 11.68 7.28
N ALA A 11 -2.83 11.10 6.55
CA ALA A 11 -3.34 9.76 6.82
C ALA A 11 -2.26 8.69 6.65
N LEU A 12 -1.44 8.80 5.61
CA LEU A 12 -0.32 7.88 5.35
C LEU A 12 0.77 7.98 6.42
N GLU A 13 1.13 9.19 6.85
CA GLU A 13 2.11 9.38 7.93
C GLU A 13 1.59 8.80 9.25
N LYS A 14 0.35 9.05 9.59
CA LYS A 14 -0.27 8.46 10.78
C LYS A 14 -0.31 6.93 10.71
N ALA A 15 -0.70 6.38 9.59
CA ALA A 15 -0.73 4.94 9.38
C ALA A 15 0.66 4.31 9.49
N LYS A 16 1.69 5.00 8.98
CA LYS A 16 3.10 4.60 9.14
C LYS A 16 3.52 4.58 10.60
N GLU A 17 3.21 5.62 11.36
CA GLU A 17 3.50 5.69 12.80
C GLU A 17 2.83 4.55 13.58
N ASP A 18 1.56 4.30 13.32
CA ASP A 18 0.81 3.21 13.93
C ASP A 18 1.42 1.83 13.58
N TYR A 19 1.85 1.65 12.33
CA TYR A 19 2.49 0.43 11.87
C TYR A 19 3.84 0.20 12.54
N ILE A 20 4.69 1.23 12.61
CA ILE A 20 6.00 1.19 13.30
C ILE A 20 5.80 0.90 14.79
N SER A 21 4.83 1.51 15.43
CA SER A 21 4.51 1.27 16.83
C SER A 21 4.13 -0.19 17.09
N ARG A 22 3.34 -0.77 16.20
CA ARG A 22 2.92 -2.19 16.28
C ARG A 22 4.10 -3.16 16.13
N TYR A 23 5.03 -2.83 15.26
CA TYR A 23 6.18 -3.66 14.93
C TYR A 23 7.50 -3.03 15.40
N HIS A 24 7.48 -2.33 16.55
CA HIS A 24 8.58 -1.50 17.02
C HIS A 24 9.92 -2.26 17.18
N VAL A 25 9.88 -3.54 17.53
CA VAL A 25 11.10 -4.36 17.66
C VAL A 25 11.78 -4.53 16.29
N ALA A 26 11.02 -4.83 15.25
CA ALA A 26 11.55 -4.95 13.90
C ALA A 26 12.06 -3.59 13.37
N PHE A 27 11.26 -2.54 13.54
CA PHE A 27 11.61 -1.21 13.03
C PHE A 27 12.73 -0.50 13.80
N GLY A 28 13.13 -1.01 14.97
CA GLY A 28 14.33 -0.56 15.65
C GLY A 28 15.63 -0.85 14.90
N ASN A 29 15.60 -1.76 13.93
CA ASN A 29 16.76 -2.15 13.11
C ASN A 29 16.56 -1.89 11.60
N ILE A 30 15.52 -1.15 11.22
CA ILE A 30 15.21 -0.81 9.83
C ILE A 30 15.60 0.64 9.59
N ASP A 31 16.28 0.90 8.48
CA ASP A 31 16.66 2.24 8.08
C ASP A 31 15.42 3.13 7.87
N PRO A 32 15.57 4.45 7.97
CA PRO A 32 14.49 5.40 7.72
C PRO A 32 13.85 5.21 6.35
N PHE A 33 12.55 5.39 6.27
CA PHE A 33 11.79 5.30 5.03
C PHE A 33 10.69 6.37 4.99
N GLN A 34 10.22 6.66 3.79
CA GLN A 34 9.30 7.76 3.52
C GLN A 34 8.29 7.36 2.46
N ILE A 35 7.21 8.13 2.34
CA ILE A 35 6.26 8.00 1.24
C ILE A 35 7.01 8.26 -0.07
N SER A 36 6.95 7.29 -0.98
CA SER A 36 7.54 7.44 -2.32
C SER A 36 6.86 8.56 -3.09
N VAL A 37 7.64 9.31 -3.83
CA VAL A 37 7.12 10.32 -4.75
C VAL A 37 6.31 9.63 -5.86
N GLY A 38 5.11 10.11 -6.05
CA GLY A 38 4.18 9.54 -7.02
C GLY A 38 3.33 8.38 -6.45
N PHE A 39 2.12 8.30 -6.93
CA PHE A 39 1.18 7.24 -6.63
C PHE A 39 0.28 7.02 -7.85
N ASN A 40 -0.40 5.86 -7.88
CA ASN A 40 -1.28 5.50 -8.97
C ASN A 40 -2.74 5.60 -8.53
N MET A 41 -3.55 6.27 -9.35
CA MET A 41 -5.00 6.16 -9.30
C MET A 41 -5.43 5.14 -10.35
N GLN A 42 -6.11 4.10 -9.92
CA GLN A 42 -6.52 3.00 -10.79
C GLN A 42 -8.03 2.87 -10.80
N LYS A 43 -8.58 2.79 -12.01
CA LYS A 43 -9.98 2.47 -12.26
C LYS A 43 -10.06 1.07 -12.85
N TYR A 44 -10.89 0.25 -12.26
CA TYR A 44 -11.25 -1.06 -12.79
C TYR A 44 -12.73 -1.04 -13.20
N ASP A 45 -12.99 -1.24 -14.49
CA ASP A 45 -14.34 -1.44 -15.00
C ASP A 45 -14.89 -2.81 -14.59
N PRO A 46 -16.20 -3.04 -14.65
CA PRO A 46 -16.80 -4.33 -14.35
C PRO A 46 -16.06 -5.49 -15.05
N GLY A 47 -15.69 -6.52 -14.28
CA GLY A 47 -14.95 -7.68 -14.76
C GLY A 47 -13.43 -7.50 -14.82
N GLN A 48 -12.90 -6.31 -14.55
CA GLN A 48 -11.48 -6.05 -14.51
C GLN A 48 -10.90 -6.15 -13.10
N ALA A 49 -9.66 -6.61 -13.01
CA ALA A 49 -8.85 -6.59 -11.80
C ALA A 49 -7.38 -6.87 -12.15
N TYR A 50 -6.49 -6.51 -11.25
CA TYR A 50 -5.13 -7.07 -11.27
C TYR A 50 -5.18 -8.46 -10.61
N TYR A 51 -5.57 -9.46 -11.37
CA TYR A 51 -5.88 -10.80 -10.86
C TYR A 51 -4.68 -11.74 -10.75
N ALA A 52 -3.50 -11.36 -11.27
CA ALA A 52 -2.29 -12.13 -11.09
C ALA A 52 -1.73 -11.96 -9.68
N TYR A 53 -1.37 -13.07 -9.03
CA TYR A 53 -0.67 -13.01 -7.75
C TYR A 53 0.68 -12.37 -7.92
N HIS A 54 0.99 -11.40 -7.07
CA HIS A 54 2.24 -10.66 -7.10
C HIS A 54 2.63 -10.13 -5.73
N CYS A 55 3.89 -9.74 -5.61
CA CYS A 55 4.40 -8.89 -4.54
C CYS A 55 5.14 -7.69 -5.15
N GLU A 56 5.34 -6.63 -4.36
CA GLU A 56 5.83 -5.35 -4.87
C GLU A 56 7.35 -5.27 -4.95
N ARG A 57 8.06 -6.13 -4.23
CA ARG A 57 9.51 -6.24 -4.25
C ARG A 57 9.93 -7.62 -4.76
N ALA A 58 9.75 -7.83 -6.06
CA ALA A 58 10.04 -9.11 -6.71
C ALA A 58 11.46 -9.21 -7.28
N GLY A 59 12.26 -8.15 -7.21
CA GLY A 59 13.62 -8.12 -7.75
C GLY A 59 14.35 -6.83 -7.41
N THR A 60 15.57 -6.70 -7.92
CA THR A 60 16.47 -5.56 -7.63
C THR A 60 15.90 -4.22 -8.07
N HIS A 61 15.08 -4.20 -9.12
CA HIS A 61 14.48 -2.98 -9.66
C HIS A 61 13.60 -2.23 -8.64
N HIS A 62 13.00 -2.95 -7.69
CA HIS A 62 12.14 -2.40 -6.64
C HIS A 62 12.67 -2.66 -5.24
N SER A 63 13.98 -2.85 -5.11
CA SER A 63 14.63 -3.24 -3.85
C SER A 63 14.48 -2.22 -2.71
N ASN A 64 14.27 -0.94 -3.04
CA ASN A 64 14.09 0.12 -2.06
C ASN A 64 12.66 0.24 -1.50
N ARG A 65 11.68 -0.50 -2.01
CA ARG A 65 10.30 -0.52 -1.49
C ARG A 65 10.22 -1.33 -0.22
N ILE A 66 9.61 -0.79 0.83
CA ILE A 66 9.47 -1.47 2.12
C ILE A 66 8.01 -1.79 2.46
N LEU A 67 7.10 -0.84 2.27
CA LEU A 67 5.66 -1.02 2.49
C LEU A 67 4.87 -0.60 1.26
N VAL A 68 3.74 -1.26 1.07
CA VAL A 68 2.69 -0.85 0.12
C VAL A 68 1.59 -0.15 0.91
N TRP A 69 1.01 0.87 0.33
CA TRP A 69 -0.25 1.43 0.80
C TRP A 69 -1.30 1.42 -0.30
N MET A 70 -2.55 1.25 0.08
CA MET A 70 -3.68 1.29 -0.84
C MET A 70 -4.91 1.88 -0.13
N VAL A 71 -5.68 2.69 -0.85
CA VAL A 71 -6.96 3.24 -0.37
C VAL A 71 -8.06 2.88 -1.35
N TYR A 72 -9.16 2.34 -0.85
CA TYR A 72 -10.38 2.19 -1.65
C TYR A 72 -11.12 3.52 -1.71
N LEU A 73 -11.47 3.96 -2.92
CA LEU A 73 -12.14 5.24 -3.15
C LEU A 73 -13.67 5.14 -3.22
N ASN A 74 -14.18 3.93 -3.38
CA ASN A 74 -15.62 3.67 -3.38
C ASN A 74 -15.95 2.33 -2.73
N ASP A 75 -17.22 2.17 -2.35
CA ASP A 75 -17.72 0.90 -1.87
C ASP A 75 -18.00 -0.04 -3.04
N VAL A 76 -17.59 -1.30 -2.90
CA VAL A 76 -17.90 -2.38 -3.84
C VAL A 76 -18.46 -3.55 -3.03
N TYR A 77 -19.66 -4.00 -3.38
CA TYR A 77 -20.40 -5.01 -2.62
C TYR A 77 -20.45 -6.38 -3.28
N ASP A 78 -20.22 -6.44 -4.59
CA ASP A 78 -20.14 -7.69 -5.35
C ASP A 78 -18.68 -8.08 -5.57
N CYS A 79 -18.10 -8.80 -4.61
CA CYS A 79 -16.67 -9.17 -4.61
C CYS A 79 -15.76 -7.92 -4.62
N GLY A 80 -14.69 -7.91 -5.42
CA GLY A 80 -13.79 -6.77 -5.55
C GLY A 80 -12.75 -6.62 -4.44
N GLU A 81 -12.62 -7.62 -3.57
CA GLU A 81 -11.68 -7.66 -2.47
C GLU A 81 -10.23 -7.65 -2.95
N THR A 82 -9.32 -7.32 -2.06
CA THR A 82 -7.89 -7.65 -2.16
C THR A 82 -7.65 -8.93 -1.39
N GLU A 83 -7.16 -9.96 -2.08
CA GLU A 83 -6.83 -11.26 -1.50
C GLU A 83 -5.36 -11.32 -1.15
N PHE A 84 -5.05 -11.69 0.10
CA PHE A 84 -3.71 -12.03 0.58
C PHE A 84 -3.60 -13.53 0.70
N PHE A 85 -2.90 -14.17 -0.21
CA PHE A 85 -2.94 -15.62 -0.44
C PHE A 85 -2.53 -16.42 0.80
N TYR A 86 -1.36 -16.14 1.37
CA TYR A 86 -0.83 -16.92 2.51
C TYR A 86 -1.55 -16.66 3.83
N TYR A 87 -2.27 -15.54 3.94
CA TYR A 87 -3.06 -15.20 5.11
C TYR A 87 -4.51 -15.68 4.99
N HIS A 88 -4.92 -16.21 3.84
CA HIS A 88 -6.33 -16.54 3.55
C HIS A 88 -7.27 -15.37 3.89
N HIS A 89 -6.80 -14.15 3.63
CA HIS A 89 -7.52 -12.93 3.97
C HIS A 89 -8.02 -12.23 2.70
N TYR A 90 -9.29 -11.81 2.77
CA TYR A 90 -9.96 -11.03 1.74
C TYR A 90 -10.41 -9.71 2.35
N GLU A 91 -9.77 -8.62 1.97
CA GLU A 91 -10.13 -7.30 2.45
C GLU A 91 -11.24 -6.71 1.59
N PRO A 92 -12.43 -6.43 2.17
CA PRO A 92 -13.54 -5.85 1.43
C PRO A 92 -13.21 -4.44 0.92
N ALA A 93 -13.62 -4.13 -0.31
CA ALA A 93 -13.46 -2.80 -0.89
C ALA A 93 -14.49 -1.84 -0.28
N ARG A 94 -14.11 -1.14 0.76
CA ARG A 94 -14.93 -0.11 1.42
C ARG A 94 -14.25 1.25 1.34
N LYS A 95 -15.00 2.25 0.90
CA LYS A 95 -14.52 3.63 0.75
C LYS A 95 -13.82 4.12 2.01
N GLY A 96 -12.62 4.67 1.84
CA GLY A 96 -11.82 5.23 2.91
C GLY A 96 -10.99 4.21 3.70
N THR A 97 -11.10 2.92 3.41
CA THR A 97 -10.21 1.90 3.99
C THR A 97 -8.80 2.09 3.45
N LEU A 98 -7.85 2.34 4.35
CA LEU A 98 -6.42 2.42 4.07
C LEU A 98 -5.75 1.13 4.53
N LEU A 99 -5.06 0.47 3.62
CA LEU A 99 -4.27 -0.73 3.87
C LEU A 99 -2.78 -0.42 3.80
N LEU A 100 -2.01 -0.99 4.73
CA LEU A 100 -0.54 -1.06 4.68
C LEU A 100 -0.09 -2.51 4.81
N TRP A 101 0.87 -2.92 3.98
CA TRP A 101 1.49 -4.25 4.10
C TRP A 101 2.92 -4.25 3.57
N PRO A 102 3.78 -5.21 4.01
CA PRO A 102 5.13 -5.36 3.51
C PRO A 102 5.15 -5.68 2.02
N THR A 103 6.18 -5.19 1.33
CA THR A 103 6.35 -5.38 -0.13
C THR A 103 6.79 -6.79 -0.53
N ASP A 104 7.08 -7.66 0.44
CA ASP A 104 7.70 -8.96 0.23
C ASP A 104 6.70 -10.08 -0.14
N TRP A 105 7.25 -11.20 -0.60
CA TRP A 105 6.53 -12.40 -1.01
C TRP A 105 5.63 -13.01 0.06
N THR A 106 5.88 -12.75 1.34
CA THR A 106 5.00 -13.16 2.45
C THR A 106 3.59 -12.56 2.35
N HIS A 107 3.46 -11.43 1.64
CA HIS A 107 2.21 -10.73 1.39
C HIS A 107 1.81 -10.78 -0.09
N LEU A 108 1.99 -11.95 -0.70
CA LEU A 108 1.51 -12.22 -2.05
C LEU A 108 0.00 -11.94 -2.13
N HIS A 109 -0.42 -11.13 -3.10
CA HIS A 109 -1.80 -10.64 -3.18
C HIS A 109 -2.27 -10.47 -4.62
N ARG A 110 -3.57 -10.29 -4.77
CA ARG A 110 -4.23 -9.95 -6.04
C ARG A 110 -5.54 -9.22 -5.81
N GLY A 111 -6.06 -8.57 -6.85
CA GLY A 111 -7.43 -8.08 -6.89
C GLY A 111 -8.41 -9.15 -7.34
N ILE A 112 -9.59 -9.17 -6.72
CA ILE A 112 -10.71 -10.00 -7.15
C ILE A 112 -11.61 -9.17 -8.06
N THR A 113 -12.08 -9.77 -9.16
CA THR A 113 -13.01 -9.12 -10.08
C THR A 113 -14.35 -8.82 -9.42
N THR A 114 -15.01 -7.79 -9.92
CA THR A 114 -16.35 -7.41 -9.48
C THR A 114 -17.22 -7.04 -10.68
N SER A 115 -18.54 -7.10 -10.53
CA SER A 115 -19.50 -6.58 -11.51
C SER A 115 -19.68 -5.07 -11.42
N GLU A 116 -19.02 -4.43 -10.46
CA GLU A 116 -19.09 -2.98 -10.23
C GLU A 116 -17.80 -2.28 -10.69
N THR A 117 -17.85 -0.96 -10.86
CA THR A 117 -16.65 -0.16 -11.09
C THR A 117 -15.92 0.06 -9.75
N LYS A 118 -14.60 -0.18 -9.72
CA LYS A 118 -13.77 0.00 -8.55
C LYS A 118 -12.68 1.03 -8.79
N TYR A 119 -12.48 1.92 -7.82
CA TYR A 119 -11.41 2.93 -7.81
C TYR A 119 -10.52 2.75 -6.61
N ILE A 120 -9.21 2.77 -6.84
CA ILE A 120 -8.20 2.72 -5.76
C ILE A 120 -7.11 3.76 -5.99
N LEU A 121 -6.49 4.19 -4.88
CA LEU A 121 -5.16 4.80 -4.89
C LEU A 121 -4.17 3.79 -4.35
N THR A 122 -2.98 3.72 -4.92
CA THR A 122 -1.91 2.85 -4.43
C THR A 122 -0.54 3.49 -4.62
N GLY A 123 0.36 3.19 -3.70
CA GLY A 123 1.73 3.66 -3.70
C GLY A 123 2.59 2.89 -2.71
N TRP A 124 3.78 3.40 -2.48
CA TRP A 124 4.78 2.73 -1.66
C TRP A 124 5.43 3.67 -0.68
N TYR A 125 6.00 3.08 0.37
CA TYR A 125 7.05 3.69 1.17
C TYR A 125 8.38 3.09 0.72
N THR A 126 9.37 3.96 0.54
CA THR A 126 10.70 3.58 0.10
C THR A 126 11.75 4.01 1.12
N PHE A 127 12.85 3.29 1.20
CA PHE A 127 13.96 3.72 2.03
C PHE A 127 14.39 5.14 1.66
N THR A 128 14.65 5.96 2.67
CA THR A 128 15.16 7.32 2.49
C THR A 128 16.58 7.23 1.91
N PRO A 129 16.90 7.95 0.81
CA PRO A 129 18.24 7.99 0.27
C PRO A 129 19.28 8.42 1.32
N LYS A 130 20.47 7.85 1.28
CA LYS A 130 21.51 8.15 2.28
C LYS A 130 21.89 9.64 2.34
N GLU A 131 21.84 10.31 1.20
CA GLU A 131 22.10 11.76 1.08
C GLU A 131 21.05 12.63 1.77
N ASP A 132 19.86 12.08 2.01
CA ASP A 132 18.74 12.78 2.66
C ASP A 132 18.63 12.44 4.16
N ILE A 133 19.47 11.53 4.66
CA ILE A 133 19.53 11.21 6.07
C ILE A 133 20.46 12.23 6.75
N ASP A 134 19.89 12.98 7.69
CA ASP A 134 20.67 13.93 8.50
C ASP A 134 21.70 13.15 9.34
N GLU A 135 22.99 13.39 9.07
CA GLU A 135 24.13 12.76 9.77
C GLU A 135 24.25 13.20 11.24
N THR A 136 23.36 14.01 11.74
CA THR A 136 23.39 14.55 13.13
C THR A 136 22.66 13.69 14.16
N ARG A 137 22.44 12.40 13.87
CA ARG A 137 21.90 11.45 14.84
C ARG A 137 22.96 10.56 15.46
#